data_9b9ced170a3d792ebe77ec43a0d03c7c
#
_entry.id   9b9ced170a3d792ebe77ec43a0d03c7c
#
_cell.length_a   1.000
_cell.length_b   1.000
_cell.length_c   1.000
_cell.angle_alpha   90.00
_cell.angle_beta   90.00
_cell.angle_gamma   90.00
#
_symmetry.space_group_name_H-M   'P 1'
#
loop_
_entity.id
_entity.type
_entity.pdbx_description
1 polymer ?
#
loop_
_entity_poly.entity_id
_entity_poly.type
_entity_poly.pdbx_seq_one_letter_code
_entity_poly.pdbx_strand_id
1 'polypeptide(L)'
;MQQEIRNIAIIAHVDHGKTTLTDALMKQCGVGVEGQTMDSNPMEKERGITITAKNTSVPYKGVKINILDTPGHADFGSEVERVLRSIDCVLLVVDAQEGPMPQTRFVLKKSLELGLKPIVVINKIDKPAADAKRVHDEVFELFMELGANDDQLEFTTVYAIGREGVAMKELGDEKKDLTPLLDIILEKVPKATGDISKPFVAQAFNLAYDNFLGRMAVARVYDGVAKVGEEIIVKKPTGEIRKGKITKMFTFNGIEK
;
A
#
# COMPACT_ATOMS: atom_id res chain seq x y z
N MET A 1 16.59 -17.46 9.64
CA MET A 1 16.65 -15.99 9.57
C MET A 1 15.24 -15.46 9.42
N GLN A 2 14.87 -14.40 10.14
CA GLN A 2 13.55 -13.78 10.00
C GLN A 2 13.49 -13.07 8.64
N GLN A 3 12.42 -13.25 7.89
CA GLN A 3 12.24 -12.59 6.59
C GLN A 3 12.07 -11.08 6.80
N GLU A 4 12.85 -10.28 6.09
CA GLU A 4 12.72 -8.82 6.12
C GLU A 4 11.45 -8.40 5.40
N ILE A 5 10.67 -7.51 6.00
CA ILE A 5 9.35 -7.09 5.52
C ILE A 5 9.30 -5.56 5.39
N ARG A 6 8.64 -5.08 4.34
CA ARG A 6 8.18 -3.69 4.17
C ARG A 6 6.66 -3.68 4.02
N ASN A 7 5.98 -2.76 4.69
CA ASN A 7 4.54 -2.61 4.59
C ASN A 7 4.21 -1.24 4.01
N ILE A 8 3.60 -1.22 2.84
CA ILE A 8 3.21 0.00 2.14
C ILE A 8 1.73 -0.01 1.78
N ALA A 9 1.11 1.17 1.72
CA ALA A 9 -0.17 1.34 1.05
C ALA A 9 0.01 2.18 -0.20
N ILE A 10 -0.73 1.89 -1.25
CA ILE A 10 -0.80 2.72 -2.45
C ILE A 10 -2.08 3.52 -2.40
N ILE A 11 -1.95 4.84 -2.46
CA ILE A 11 -3.05 5.80 -2.50
C ILE A 11 -2.98 6.62 -3.78
N ALA A 12 -4.14 6.87 -4.38
CA ALA A 12 -4.25 7.67 -5.59
C ALA A 12 -5.67 8.18 -5.77
N HIS A 13 -5.83 9.22 -6.57
CA HIS A 13 -7.13 9.52 -7.14
C HIS A 13 -7.55 8.42 -8.14
N VAL A 14 -8.86 8.34 -8.40
CA VAL A 14 -9.39 7.46 -9.46
C VAL A 14 -8.65 7.76 -10.77
N ASP A 15 -8.35 6.74 -11.54
CA ASP A 15 -7.64 6.81 -12.83
C ASP A 15 -6.19 7.33 -12.80
N HIS A 16 -5.60 7.66 -11.67
CA HIS A 16 -4.16 8.01 -11.59
C HIS A 16 -3.21 6.83 -11.82
N GLY A 17 -3.74 5.59 -11.94
CA GLY A 17 -3.00 4.40 -12.32
C GLY A 17 -2.48 3.56 -11.16
N LYS A 18 -3.13 3.64 -9.99
CA LYS A 18 -2.83 2.87 -8.80
C LYS A 18 -2.78 1.34 -9.08
N THR A 19 -3.89 0.78 -9.57
CA THR A 19 -4.01 -0.65 -9.87
C THR A 19 -3.03 -1.07 -10.97
N THR A 20 -2.89 -0.28 -12.02
CA THR A 20 -1.94 -0.54 -13.11
C THR A 20 -0.50 -0.62 -12.61
N LEU A 21 -0.10 0.29 -11.71
CA LEU A 21 1.24 0.27 -11.13
C LEU A 21 1.44 -0.95 -10.21
N THR A 22 0.43 -1.31 -9.41
CA THR A 22 0.48 -2.50 -8.55
C THR A 22 0.59 -3.79 -9.38
N ASP A 23 -0.19 -3.92 -10.44
CA ASP A 23 -0.14 -5.06 -11.35
C ASP A 23 1.23 -5.17 -12.04
N ALA A 24 1.81 -4.02 -12.45
CA ALA A 24 3.15 -3.99 -13.04
C ALA A 24 4.25 -4.40 -12.03
N LEU A 25 4.14 -3.98 -10.76
CA LEU A 25 5.05 -4.41 -9.67
C LEU A 25 4.95 -5.94 -9.45
N MET A 26 3.74 -6.48 -9.41
CA MET A 26 3.52 -7.93 -9.26
C MET A 26 4.13 -8.70 -10.43
N LYS A 27 3.87 -8.25 -11.66
CA LYS A 27 4.41 -8.87 -12.88
C LYS A 27 5.93 -8.88 -12.88
N GLN A 28 6.57 -7.76 -12.56
CA GLN A 28 8.04 -7.67 -12.52
C GLN A 28 8.65 -8.57 -11.45
N CYS A 29 8.00 -8.73 -10.31
CA CYS A 29 8.45 -9.58 -9.22
C CYS A 29 8.09 -11.07 -9.40
N GLY A 30 7.47 -11.45 -10.52
CA GLY A 30 7.10 -12.83 -10.83
C GLY A 30 5.99 -13.41 -9.96
N VAL A 31 5.13 -12.54 -9.38
CA VAL A 31 3.97 -12.95 -8.62
C VAL A 31 2.70 -12.49 -9.34
N GLY A 32 1.71 -13.36 -9.39
CA GLY A 32 0.46 -13.16 -10.15
C GLY A 32 0.36 -14.05 -11.38
N VAL A 33 -0.86 -14.38 -11.74
CA VAL A 33 -1.15 -15.20 -12.93
C VAL A 33 -1.48 -14.26 -14.08
N GLU A 34 -1.04 -14.60 -15.28
CA GLU A 34 -1.33 -13.85 -16.50
C GLU A 34 -2.85 -13.68 -16.67
N GLY A 35 -3.31 -12.42 -16.80
CA GLY A 35 -4.74 -12.08 -16.86
C GLY A 35 -5.44 -11.86 -15.50
N GLN A 36 -4.76 -12.06 -14.37
CA GLN A 36 -5.27 -11.64 -13.05
C GLN A 36 -4.87 -10.18 -12.80
N THR A 37 -5.86 -9.35 -12.47
CA THR A 37 -5.66 -7.98 -12.01
C THR A 37 -6.12 -7.85 -10.55
N MET A 38 -5.59 -6.87 -9.84
CA MET A 38 -6.07 -6.55 -8.49
C MET A 38 -7.57 -6.28 -8.48
N ASP A 39 -8.15 -5.71 -9.52
CA ASP A 39 -9.59 -5.47 -9.64
C ASP A 39 -10.33 -6.72 -10.12
N SER A 40 -10.66 -7.60 -9.18
CA SER A 40 -11.38 -8.86 -9.44
C SER A 40 -12.91 -8.76 -9.33
N ASN A 41 -13.42 -7.73 -8.64
CA ASN A 41 -14.86 -7.53 -8.45
C ASN A 41 -15.50 -6.95 -9.74
N PRO A 42 -16.60 -7.53 -10.25
CA PRO A 42 -17.30 -6.99 -11.42
C PRO A 42 -17.68 -5.50 -11.31
N MET A 43 -18.12 -5.05 -10.13
CA MET A 43 -18.46 -3.64 -9.90
C MET A 43 -17.25 -2.71 -9.93
N GLU A 44 -16.08 -3.19 -9.45
CA GLU A 44 -14.83 -2.44 -9.52
C GLU A 44 -14.36 -2.30 -10.97
N LYS A 45 -14.46 -3.37 -11.75
CA LYS A 45 -14.12 -3.37 -13.20
C LYS A 45 -15.05 -2.45 -14.00
N GLU A 46 -16.35 -2.49 -13.71
CA GLU A 46 -17.35 -1.66 -14.40
C GLU A 46 -17.15 -0.17 -14.13
N ARG A 47 -16.81 0.18 -12.88
CA ARG A 47 -16.66 1.57 -12.44
C ARG A 47 -15.23 2.10 -12.48
N GLY A 48 -14.23 1.24 -12.72
CA GLY A 48 -12.82 1.60 -12.69
C GLY A 48 -12.30 2.06 -11.33
N ILE A 49 -12.97 1.67 -10.22
CA ILE A 49 -12.63 2.11 -8.87
C ILE A 49 -12.35 0.91 -7.96
N THR A 50 -11.41 1.05 -7.03
CA THR A 50 -11.21 0.11 -5.94
C THR A 50 -12.22 0.40 -4.84
N ILE A 51 -13.06 -0.56 -4.49
CA ILE A 51 -14.10 -0.43 -3.44
C ILE A 51 -13.57 -0.99 -2.12
N THR A 52 -12.88 -2.13 -2.16
CA THR A 52 -12.38 -2.83 -0.98
C THR A 52 -10.85 -2.85 -0.98
N ALA A 53 -10.24 -2.52 0.15
CA ALA A 53 -8.79 -2.60 0.30
C ALA A 53 -8.30 -4.04 0.02
N LYS A 54 -7.35 -4.17 -0.88
CA LYS A 54 -6.78 -5.46 -1.30
C LYS A 54 -5.35 -5.59 -0.82
N ASN A 55 -5.00 -6.80 -0.45
CA ASN A 55 -3.66 -7.11 0.04
C ASN A 55 -2.95 -7.98 -0.99
N THR A 56 -1.74 -7.59 -1.33
CA THR A 56 -0.81 -8.40 -2.09
C THR A 56 0.58 -8.33 -1.49
N SER A 57 1.47 -9.19 -1.94
CA SER A 57 2.88 -9.11 -1.56
C SER A 57 3.78 -9.48 -2.73
N VAL A 58 4.91 -8.78 -2.85
CA VAL A 58 5.91 -9.04 -3.87
C VAL A 58 7.27 -9.33 -3.21
N PRO A 59 7.99 -10.37 -3.67
CA PRO A 59 9.36 -10.62 -3.27
C PRO A 59 10.32 -9.76 -4.08
N TYR A 60 11.22 -9.04 -3.42
CA TYR A 60 12.26 -8.28 -4.11
C TYR A 60 13.56 -8.27 -3.32
N LYS A 61 14.66 -8.70 -3.91
CA LYS A 61 16.00 -8.80 -3.29
C LYS A 61 16.00 -9.48 -1.91
N GLY A 62 15.20 -10.55 -1.75
CA GLY A 62 15.08 -11.30 -0.48
C GLY A 62 14.14 -10.65 0.56
N VAL A 63 13.62 -9.47 0.29
CA VAL A 63 12.66 -8.75 1.14
C VAL A 63 11.24 -9.03 0.65
N LYS A 64 10.31 -9.18 1.58
CA LYS A 64 8.87 -9.24 1.28
C LYS A 64 8.26 -7.85 1.39
N ILE A 65 7.71 -7.33 0.31
CA ILE A 65 7.00 -6.04 0.29
C ILE A 65 5.50 -6.34 0.28
N ASN A 66 4.83 -6.06 1.39
CA ASN A 66 3.37 -6.11 1.47
C ASN A 66 2.81 -4.80 0.93
N ILE A 67 1.87 -4.91 -0.01
CA ILE A 67 1.22 -3.79 -0.68
C ILE A 67 -0.27 -3.85 -0.38
N LEU A 68 -0.78 -2.78 0.21
CA LEU A 68 -2.20 -2.59 0.44
C LEU A 68 -2.73 -1.60 -0.59
N ASP A 69 -3.58 -2.08 -1.48
CA ASP A 69 -4.31 -1.23 -2.42
C ASP A 69 -5.55 -0.66 -1.71
N THR A 70 -5.58 0.66 -1.51
CA THR A 70 -6.65 1.33 -0.75
C THR A 70 -7.69 1.94 -1.68
N PRO A 71 -8.98 1.96 -1.27
CA PRO A 71 -9.98 2.75 -1.96
C PRO A 71 -9.55 4.22 -2.06
N GLY A 72 -9.69 4.82 -3.25
CA GLY A 72 -9.36 6.23 -3.47
C GLY A 72 -10.47 7.19 -3.09
N HIS A 73 -11.68 6.72 -2.78
CA HIS A 73 -12.86 7.56 -2.56
C HIS A 73 -13.06 7.91 -1.08
N ALA A 74 -13.41 9.17 -0.80
CA ALA A 74 -13.60 9.70 0.56
C ALA A 74 -14.71 8.97 1.37
N ASP A 75 -15.65 8.32 0.70
CA ASP A 75 -16.74 7.56 1.34
C ASP A 75 -16.24 6.35 2.13
N PHE A 76 -15.01 5.88 1.86
CA PHE A 76 -14.37 4.75 2.54
C PHE A 76 -13.38 5.18 3.64
N GLY A 77 -13.52 6.39 4.18
CA GLY A 77 -12.57 6.99 5.13
C GLY A 77 -12.22 6.12 6.33
N SER A 78 -13.19 5.40 6.91
CA SER A 78 -12.94 4.51 8.07
C SER A 78 -12.11 3.27 7.70
N GLU A 79 -12.24 2.77 6.48
CA GLU A 79 -11.44 1.66 5.96
C GLU A 79 -10.01 2.11 5.71
N VAL A 80 -9.86 3.26 5.08
CA VAL A 80 -8.56 3.90 4.82
C VAL A 80 -7.79 4.12 6.12
N GLU A 81 -8.41 4.69 7.16
CA GLU A 81 -7.75 4.94 8.44
C GLU A 81 -7.26 3.63 9.11
N ARG A 82 -8.06 2.57 9.05
CA ARG A 82 -7.64 1.25 9.59
C ARG A 82 -6.44 0.68 8.84
N VAL A 83 -6.45 0.80 7.52
CA VAL A 83 -5.34 0.35 6.66
C VAL A 83 -4.08 1.15 6.97
N LEU A 84 -4.16 2.48 7.03
CA LEU A 84 -3.01 3.35 7.29
C LEU A 84 -2.30 3.05 8.62
N ARG A 85 -3.03 2.57 9.65
CA ARG A 85 -2.44 2.14 10.91
C ARG A 85 -1.64 0.83 10.81
N SER A 86 -1.80 0.07 9.74
CA SER A 86 -1.13 -1.22 9.55
C SER A 86 0.10 -1.17 8.66
N ILE A 87 0.45 0.00 8.13
CA ILE A 87 1.56 0.19 7.19
C ILE A 87 2.65 1.08 7.78
N ASP A 88 3.78 1.13 7.10
CA ASP A 88 4.96 1.91 7.51
C ASP A 88 5.24 3.08 6.54
N CYS A 89 4.67 3.06 5.34
CA CYS A 89 4.83 4.11 4.33
C CYS A 89 3.66 4.11 3.35
N VAL A 90 3.44 5.25 2.71
CA VAL A 90 2.43 5.44 1.67
C VAL A 90 3.13 5.76 0.35
N LEU A 91 2.73 5.09 -0.72
CA LEU A 91 3.00 5.51 -2.10
C LEU A 91 1.85 6.37 -2.59
N LEU A 92 2.09 7.67 -2.73
CA LEU A 92 1.13 8.61 -3.31
C LEU A 92 1.31 8.66 -4.82
N VAL A 93 0.38 8.09 -5.58
CA VAL A 93 0.42 8.10 -7.04
C VAL A 93 -0.39 9.27 -7.58
N VAL A 94 0.25 10.14 -8.36
CA VAL A 94 -0.34 11.35 -8.94
C VAL A 94 -0.13 11.34 -10.45
N ASP A 95 -1.17 11.63 -11.21
CA ASP A 95 -1.09 11.77 -12.68
C ASP A 95 -0.33 13.05 -13.03
N ALA A 96 0.68 12.93 -13.89
CA ALA A 96 1.55 14.04 -14.32
C ALA A 96 0.83 15.14 -15.11
N GLN A 97 -0.36 14.85 -15.63
CA GLN A 97 -1.19 15.79 -16.35
C GLN A 97 -2.19 16.51 -15.42
N GLU A 98 -2.84 15.74 -14.53
CA GLU A 98 -3.96 16.24 -13.71
C GLU A 98 -3.50 16.88 -12.40
N GLY A 99 -2.37 16.39 -11.85
CA GLY A 99 -1.90 16.83 -10.54
C GLY A 99 -2.67 16.21 -9.36
N PRO A 100 -2.46 16.73 -8.13
CA PRO A 100 -3.13 16.22 -6.95
C PRO A 100 -4.61 16.59 -6.94
N MET A 101 -5.50 15.58 -6.75
CA MET A 101 -6.94 15.74 -6.81
C MET A 101 -7.58 15.69 -5.41
N PRO A 102 -8.82 16.25 -5.21
CA PRO A 102 -9.43 16.40 -3.89
C PRO A 102 -9.56 15.12 -3.06
N GLN A 103 -9.83 13.98 -3.71
CA GLN A 103 -9.98 12.70 -3.00
C GLN A 103 -8.67 12.25 -2.35
N THR A 104 -7.54 12.53 -2.98
CA THR A 104 -6.21 12.23 -2.45
C THR A 104 -5.92 13.01 -1.17
N ARG A 105 -6.47 14.21 -1.06
CA ARG A 105 -6.26 15.14 0.06
C ARG A 105 -6.63 14.52 1.41
N PHE A 106 -7.78 13.84 1.48
CA PHE A 106 -8.24 13.20 2.72
C PHE A 106 -7.27 12.10 3.20
N VAL A 107 -6.91 11.19 2.28
CA VAL A 107 -6.05 10.05 2.62
C VAL A 107 -4.63 10.52 2.96
N LEU A 108 -4.11 11.50 2.21
CA LEU A 108 -2.81 12.11 2.48
C LEU A 108 -2.79 12.79 3.85
N LYS A 109 -3.81 13.60 4.17
CA LYS A 109 -3.92 14.24 5.49
C LYS A 109 -3.85 13.22 6.63
N LYS A 110 -4.63 12.13 6.52
CA LYS A 110 -4.60 11.04 7.52
C LYS A 110 -3.24 10.35 7.61
N SER A 111 -2.55 10.19 6.50
CA SER A 111 -1.19 9.63 6.48
C SER A 111 -0.19 10.54 7.21
N LEU A 112 -0.26 11.85 6.96
CA LEU A 112 0.61 12.84 7.61
C LEU A 112 0.32 12.95 9.11
N GLU A 113 -0.96 12.95 9.54
CA GLU A 113 -1.38 12.94 10.96
C GLU A 113 -0.85 11.70 11.71
N LEU A 114 -0.68 10.57 11.03
CA LEU A 114 -0.08 9.34 11.58
C LEU A 114 1.45 9.35 11.58
N GLY A 115 2.08 10.42 11.12
CA GLY A 115 3.53 10.56 11.06
C GLY A 115 4.18 9.75 9.92
N LEU A 116 3.40 9.24 8.97
CA LEU A 116 3.95 8.54 7.81
C LEU A 116 4.69 9.52 6.89
N LYS A 117 5.81 9.05 6.31
CA LYS A 117 6.56 9.79 5.30
C LYS A 117 6.23 9.21 3.92
N PRO A 118 5.41 9.91 3.10
CA PRO A 118 5.02 9.40 1.79
C PRO A 118 6.17 9.39 0.78
N ILE A 119 6.13 8.41 -0.13
CA ILE A 119 6.88 8.44 -1.38
C ILE A 119 5.91 8.88 -2.47
N VAL A 120 6.27 9.90 -3.23
CA VAL A 120 5.42 10.44 -4.31
C VAL A 120 5.81 9.78 -5.64
N VAL A 121 4.83 9.21 -6.33
CA VAL A 121 5.01 8.61 -7.67
C VAL A 121 4.24 9.46 -8.67
N ILE A 122 4.95 10.28 -9.45
CA ILE A 122 4.38 11.06 -10.54
C ILE A 122 4.28 10.14 -11.75
N ASN A 123 3.07 9.67 -12.01
CA ASN A 123 2.77 8.65 -13.02
C ASN A 123 2.27 9.26 -14.33
N LYS A 124 2.31 8.47 -15.40
CA LYS A 124 1.86 8.83 -16.75
C LYS A 124 2.61 10.02 -17.35
N ILE A 125 3.91 10.10 -17.08
CA ILE A 125 4.80 11.15 -17.64
C ILE A 125 4.97 11.05 -19.16
N ASP A 126 4.45 10.00 -19.78
CA ASP A 126 4.38 9.79 -21.22
C ASP A 126 3.24 10.54 -21.93
N LYS A 127 2.27 11.06 -21.18
CA LYS A 127 1.15 11.81 -21.74
C LYS A 127 1.62 13.13 -22.37
N PRO A 128 1.02 13.58 -23.51
CA PRO A 128 1.42 14.80 -24.20
C PRO A 128 1.34 16.07 -23.35
N ALA A 129 0.38 16.13 -22.40
CA ALA A 129 0.19 17.27 -21.51
C ALA A 129 0.77 17.04 -20.10
N ALA A 130 1.65 16.03 -19.93
CA ALA A 130 2.31 15.79 -18.67
C ALA A 130 3.31 16.89 -18.33
N ASP A 131 3.22 17.42 -17.11
CA ASP A 131 4.16 18.36 -16.53
C ASP A 131 4.54 17.91 -15.13
N ALA A 132 5.54 17.03 -15.06
CA ALA A 132 5.97 16.42 -13.83
C ALA A 132 6.55 17.42 -12.83
N LYS A 133 7.16 18.52 -13.30
CA LYS A 133 7.71 19.56 -12.43
C LYS A 133 6.59 20.36 -11.77
N ARG A 134 5.62 20.82 -12.54
CA ARG A 134 4.42 21.50 -12.01
C ARG A 134 3.71 20.62 -10.99
N VAL A 135 3.49 19.35 -11.31
CA VAL A 135 2.81 18.41 -10.40
C VAL A 135 3.61 18.16 -9.12
N HIS A 136 4.93 18.10 -9.19
CA HIS A 136 5.78 18.02 -8.00
C HIS A 136 5.58 19.25 -7.09
N ASP A 137 5.57 20.45 -7.65
CA ASP A 137 5.38 21.70 -6.90
C ASP A 137 3.96 21.75 -6.28
N GLU A 138 2.92 21.37 -7.04
CA GLU A 138 1.54 21.28 -6.54
C GLU A 138 1.40 20.26 -5.38
N VAL A 139 2.10 19.13 -5.45
CA VAL A 139 2.14 18.13 -4.36
C VAL A 139 2.85 18.73 -3.14
N PHE A 140 3.95 19.43 -3.32
CA PHE A 140 4.66 20.09 -2.24
C PHE A 140 3.77 21.13 -1.53
N GLU A 141 3.07 21.98 -2.30
CA GLU A 141 2.09 22.94 -1.77
C GLU A 141 0.98 22.24 -0.99
N LEU A 142 0.46 21.12 -1.53
CA LEU A 142 -0.57 20.33 -0.87
C LEU A 142 -0.07 19.76 0.49
N PHE A 143 1.18 19.30 0.58
CA PHE A 143 1.76 18.83 1.84
C PHE A 143 1.84 19.95 2.87
N MET A 144 2.29 21.16 2.46
CA MET A 144 2.30 22.34 3.34
C MET A 144 0.91 22.71 3.84
N GLU A 145 -0.09 22.75 2.96
CA GLU A 145 -1.48 23.06 3.32
C GLU A 145 -2.09 22.03 4.29
N LEU A 146 -1.66 20.77 4.22
CA LEU A 146 -2.11 19.70 5.11
C LEU A 146 -1.36 19.63 6.42
N GLY A 147 -0.37 20.52 6.64
CA GLY A 147 0.38 20.61 7.88
C GLY A 147 1.48 19.57 8.01
N ALA A 148 2.10 19.16 6.89
CA ALA A 148 3.28 18.31 6.90
C ALA A 148 4.42 18.96 7.69
N ASN A 149 5.18 18.16 8.45
CA ASN A 149 6.39 18.61 9.10
C ASN A 149 7.58 18.61 8.12
N ASP A 150 8.73 19.18 8.55
CA ASP A 150 9.91 19.32 7.70
C ASP A 150 10.38 17.97 7.12
N ASP A 151 10.40 16.90 7.94
CA ASP A 151 10.75 15.56 7.47
C ASP A 151 9.80 15.01 6.39
N GLN A 152 8.53 15.38 6.45
CA GLN A 152 7.51 14.97 5.48
C GLN A 152 7.56 15.82 4.21
N LEU A 153 7.97 17.08 4.32
CA LEU A 153 8.19 17.96 3.16
C LEU A 153 9.40 17.53 2.32
N GLU A 154 10.37 16.84 2.94
CA GLU A 154 11.49 16.20 2.23
C GLU A 154 11.08 14.82 1.66
N PHE A 155 9.92 14.74 1.02
CA PHE A 155 9.47 13.49 0.42
C PHE A 155 10.32 13.09 -0.79
N THR A 156 10.43 11.78 -1.03
CA THR A 156 11.11 11.24 -2.21
C THR A 156 10.12 11.18 -3.38
N THR A 157 10.54 11.67 -4.55
CA THR A 157 9.75 11.58 -5.79
C THR A 157 10.33 10.52 -6.72
N VAL A 158 9.44 9.79 -7.39
CA VAL A 158 9.72 8.82 -8.45
C VAL A 158 8.83 9.15 -9.63
N TYR A 159 9.38 9.09 -10.83
CA TYR A 159 8.64 9.29 -12.07
C TYR A 159 8.31 7.94 -12.70
N ALA A 160 7.07 7.75 -13.19
CA ALA A 160 6.64 6.44 -13.68
C ALA A 160 5.78 6.50 -14.94
N ILE A 161 5.84 5.40 -15.69
CA ILE A 161 4.88 5.03 -16.73
C ILE A 161 4.33 3.65 -16.33
N GLY A 162 3.36 3.65 -15.43
CA GLY A 162 2.87 2.43 -14.80
C GLY A 162 2.36 1.39 -15.82
N ARG A 163 1.72 1.80 -16.92
CA ARG A 163 1.24 0.91 -17.98
C ARG A 163 2.38 0.18 -18.72
N GLU A 164 3.57 0.78 -18.78
CA GLU A 164 4.76 0.21 -19.41
C GLU A 164 5.65 -0.54 -18.40
N GLY A 165 5.33 -0.45 -17.12
CA GLY A 165 6.13 -1.05 -16.05
C GLY A 165 7.50 -0.38 -15.91
N VAL A 166 7.56 0.95 -16.03
CA VAL A 166 8.80 1.73 -16.01
C VAL A 166 8.74 2.77 -14.89
N ALA A 167 9.85 2.92 -14.16
CA ALA A 167 10.07 3.99 -13.19
C ALA A 167 11.48 4.57 -13.32
N MET A 168 11.63 5.82 -12.89
CA MET A 168 12.88 6.58 -12.95
C MET A 168 13.03 7.42 -11.68
N LYS A 169 14.26 7.64 -11.23
CA LYS A 169 14.56 8.57 -10.14
C LYS A 169 14.58 10.00 -10.65
N GLU A 170 15.12 10.21 -11.85
CA GLU A 170 15.18 11.50 -12.55
C GLU A 170 14.51 11.38 -13.92
N LEU A 171 13.93 12.47 -14.42
CA LEU A 171 13.21 12.50 -15.71
C LEU A 171 14.06 12.15 -16.92
N GLY A 172 15.38 12.23 -16.80
CA GLY A 172 16.33 11.90 -17.87
C GLY A 172 16.89 10.48 -17.82
N ASP A 173 16.51 9.69 -16.83
CA ASP A 173 17.02 8.33 -16.65
C ASP A 173 16.52 7.37 -17.72
N GLU A 174 17.22 6.26 -17.90
CA GLU A 174 16.84 5.19 -18.81
C GLU A 174 15.51 4.56 -18.41
N LYS A 175 14.59 4.47 -19.36
CA LYS A 175 13.28 3.83 -19.20
C LYS A 175 13.40 2.31 -19.34
N LYS A 176 13.67 1.61 -18.23
CA LYS A 176 13.95 0.17 -18.28
C LYS A 176 12.87 -0.68 -17.60
N ASP A 177 12.66 -0.50 -16.33
CA ASP A 177 11.74 -1.29 -15.51
C ASP A 177 11.36 -0.55 -14.21
N LEU A 178 10.68 -1.22 -13.27
CA LEU A 178 10.29 -0.64 -11.98
C LEU A 178 11.37 -0.78 -10.88
N THR A 179 12.58 -1.25 -11.21
CA THR A 179 13.68 -1.38 -10.25
C THR A 179 13.95 -0.09 -9.48
N PRO A 180 13.97 1.12 -10.09
CA PRO A 180 14.16 2.36 -9.35
C PRO A 180 13.14 2.60 -8.25
N LEU A 181 11.85 2.28 -8.48
CA LEU A 181 10.80 2.39 -7.48
C LEU A 181 10.97 1.35 -6.37
N LEU A 182 11.23 0.09 -6.74
CA LEU A 182 11.45 -1.00 -5.78
C LEU A 182 12.68 -0.74 -4.89
N ASP A 183 13.75 -0.20 -5.44
CA ASP A 183 14.96 0.15 -4.68
C ASP A 183 14.69 1.30 -3.70
N ILE A 184 13.93 2.33 -4.11
CA ILE A 184 13.50 3.42 -3.23
C ILE A 184 12.62 2.89 -2.09
N ILE A 185 11.71 1.95 -2.37
CA ILE A 185 10.90 1.30 -1.33
C ILE A 185 11.80 0.60 -0.31
N LEU A 186 12.81 -0.14 -0.73
CA LEU A 186 13.74 -0.79 0.19
C LEU A 186 14.59 0.20 0.99
N GLU A 187 14.96 1.34 0.39
CA GLU A 187 15.80 2.38 1.01
C GLU A 187 15.01 3.22 2.02
N LYS A 188 13.82 3.67 1.65
CA LYS A 188 13.06 4.70 2.39
C LYS A 188 12.01 4.12 3.34
N VAL A 189 11.43 2.96 3.02
CA VAL A 189 10.40 2.36 3.89
C VAL A 189 11.07 1.67 5.07
N PRO A 190 10.67 1.97 6.32
CA PRO A 190 11.20 1.29 7.49
C PRO A 190 10.98 -0.23 7.43
N LYS A 191 11.91 -0.99 8.00
CA LYS A 191 11.74 -2.43 8.21
C LYS A 191 10.62 -2.64 9.22
N ALA A 192 9.75 -3.61 8.95
CA ALA A 192 8.83 -4.06 9.98
C ALA A 192 9.64 -4.61 11.17
N THR A 193 9.39 -4.03 12.34
CA THR A 193 10.05 -4.42 13.58
C THR A 193 9.12 -5.28 14.41
N GLY A 194 9.65 -6.23 15.16
CA GLY A 194 8.91 -7.07 16.10
C GLY A 194 9.87 -7.97 16.86
N ASP A 195 9.56 -8.23 18.11
CA ASP A 195 10.35 -9.10 18.99
C ASP A 195 9.65 -10.45 19.16
N ILE A 196 10.20 -11.49 18.55
CA ILE A 196 9.66 -12.85 18.59
C ILE A 196 9.65 -13.48 20.00
N SER A 197 10.42 -12.93 20.94
CA SER A 197 10.48 -13.41 22.32
C SER A 197 9.34 -12.88 23.20
N LYS A 198 8.65 -11.84 22.73
CA LYS A 198 7.51 -11.26 23.44
C LYS A 198 6.21 -12.05 23.22
N PRO A 199 5.19 -11.81 24.05
CA PRO A 199 3.85 -12.33 23.80
C PRO A 199 3.35 -11.93 22.41
N PHE A 200 2.54 -12.81 21.78
CA PHE A 200 1.93 -12.54 20.49
C PHE A 200 0.98 -11.33 20.57
N VAL A 201 1.26 -10.33 19.75
CA VAL A 201 0.45 -9.12 19.58
C VAL A 201 0.19 -8.90 18.09
N ALA A 202 -1.07 -8.87 17.71
CA ALA A 202 -1.50 -8.57 16.36
C ALA A 202 -2.72 -7.67 16.35
N GLN A 203 -2.88 -6.87 15.31
CA GLN A 203 -4.05 -6.04 15.07
C GLN A 203 -4.66 -6.37 13.72
N ALA A 204 -5.94 -6.76 13.74
CA ALA A 204 -6.71 -6.92 12.52
C ALA A 204 -7.06 -5.52 11.95
N PHE A 205 -6.80 -5.33 10.66
CA PHE A 205 -7.09 -4.09 9.96
C PHE A 205 -8.04 -4.28 8.76
N ASN A 206 -8.18 -5.53 8.28
CA ASN A 206 -9.09 -5.85 7.18
C ASN A 206 -9.75 -7.21 7.41
N LEU A 207 -10.81 -7.47 6.68
CA LEU A 207 -11.53 -8.74 6.67
C LEU A 207 -11.36 -9.40 5.30
N ALA A 208 -11.25 -10.71 5.31
CA ALA A 208 -11.34 -11.54 4.13
C ALA A 208 -12.46 -12.56 4.31
N TYR A 209 -13.00 -13.05 3.23
CA TYR A 209 -14.02 -14.08 3.22
C TYR A 209 -13.63 -15.18 2.23
N ASP A 210 -13.89 -16.39 2.61
CA ASP A 210 -13.76 -17.56 1.78
C ASP A 210 -15.02 -18.42 1.95
N ASN A 211 -15.54 -18.99 0.87
CA ASN A 211 -16.80 -19.74 0.90
C ASN A 211 -16.72 -20.99 1.79
N PHE A 212 -15.53 -21.55 1.97
CA PHE A 212 -15.31 -22.74 2.79
C PHE A 212 -14.84 -22.42 4.21
N LEU A 213 -13.96 -21.42 4.35
CA LEU A 213 -13.37 -21.04 5.64
C LEU A 213 -14.20 -19.99 6.40
N GLY A 214 -15.11 -19.32 5.70
CA GLY A 214 -15.88 -18.23 6.27
C GLY A 214 -15.07 -16.93 6.40
N ARG A 215 -15.34 -16.20 7.48
CA ARG A 215 -14.69 -14.91 7.75
C ARG A 215 -13.29 -15.11 8.30
N MET A 216 -12.34 -14.39 7.72
CA MET A 216 -10.95 -14.35 8.15
C MET A 216 -10.55 -12.91 8.49
N ALA A 217 -9.64 -12.74 9.45
CA ALA A 217 -9.03 -11.46 9.75
C ALA A 217 -7.71 -11.34 9.00
N VAL A 218 -7.51 -10.21 8.30
CA VAL A 218 -6.19 -9.80 7.82
C VAL A 218 -5.58 -8.95 8.92
N ALA A 219 -4.42 -9.36 9.42
CA ALA A 219 -3.80 -8.74 10.59
C ALA A 219 -2.32 -8.49 10.38
N ARG A 220 -1.82 -7.40 11.00
CA ARG A 220 -0.39 -7.15 11.18
C ARG A 220 0.04 -7.72 12.52
N VAL A 221 1.08 -8.53 12.52
CA VAL A 221 1.77 -9.00 13.72
C VAL A 221 2.81 -7.97 14.13
N TYR A 222 2.77 -7.51 15.37
CA TYR A 222 3.71 -6.53 15.91
C TYR A 222 4.79 -7.20 16.75
N ASP A 223 4.43 -8.15 17.61
CA ASP A 223 5.35 -8.90 18.46
C ASP A 223 4.93 -10.37 18.56
N GLY A 224 5.86 -11.21 18.98
CA GLY A 224 5.65 -12.62 19.26
C GLY A 224 5.49 -13.49 18.03
N VAL A 225 5.02 -14.70 18.27
CA VAL A 225 4.79 -15.73 17.24
C VAL A 225 3.41 -16.33 17.44
N ALA A 226 2.66 -16.48 16.35
CA ALA A 226 1.39 -17.18 16.36
C ALA A 226 1.56 -18.59 15.78
N LYS A 227 0.87 -19.58 16.34
CA LYS A 227 0.82 -20.94 15.82
C LYS A 227 -0.61 -21.42 15.68
N VAL A 228 -0.85 -22.24 14.66
CA VAL A 228 -2.13 -22.93 14.51
C VAL A 228 -2.38 -23.84 15.73
N GLY A 229 -3.58 -23.78 16.28
CA GLY A 229 -3.97 -24.52 17.48
C GLY A 229 -3.79 -23.74 18.79
N GLU A 230 -3.08 -22.62 18.80
CA GLU A 230 -2.92 -21.81 20.01
C GLU A 230 -4.18 -21.02 20.38
N GLU A 231 -4.41 -20.87 21.69
CA GLU A 231 -5.42 -19.97 22.23
C GLU A 231 -4.90 -18.53 22.20
N ILE A 232 -5.78 -17.62 21.83
CA ILE A 232 -5.51 -16.18 21.81
C ILE A 232 -6.56 -15.42 22.61
N ILE A 233 -6.17 -14.26 23.12
CA ILE A 233 -7.07 -13.30 23.73
C ILE A 233 -7.39 -12.21 22.71
N VAL A 234 -8.67 -12.04 22.40
CA VAL A 234 -9.14 -10.97 21.51
C VAL A 234 -9.74 -9.87 22.37
N LYS A 235 -9.11 -8.69 22.35
CA LYS A 235 -9.60 -7.49 23.02
C LYS A 235 -10.29 -6.59 22.00
N LYS A 236 -11.58 -6.33 22.20
CA LYS A 236 -12.35 -5.42 21.34
C LYS A 236 -12.14 -3.96 21.72
N PRO A 237 -12.40 -2.99 20.81
CA PRO A 237 -12.35 -1.56 21.14
C PRO A 237 -13.27 -1.16 22.30
N THR A 238 -14.36 -1.90 22.48
CA THR A 238 -15.30 -1.72 23.62
C THR A 238 -14.75 -2.14 24.97
N GLY A 239 -13.54 -2.74 25.01
CA GLY A 239 -12.96 -3.33 26.22
C GLY A 239 -13.38 -4.79 26.48
N GLU A 240 -14.34 -5.33 25.72
CA GLU A 240 -14.74 -6.74 25.83
C GLU A 240 -13.55 -7.66 25.50
N ILE A 241 -13.34 -8.66 26.32
CA ILE A 241 -12.28 -9.67 26.15
C ILE A 241 -12.95 -11.01 25.79
N ARG A 242 -12.47 -11.63 24.74
CA ARG A 242 -12.89 -12.97 24.32
C ARG A 242 -11.69 -13.89 24.17
N LYS A 243 -11.86 -15.16 24.47
CA LYS A 243 -10.91 -16.21 24.10
C LYS A 243 -11.25 -16.69 22.71
N GLY A 244 -10.21 -16.94 21.93
CA GLY A 244 -10.31 -17.52 20.58
C GLY A 244 -9.22 -18.56 20.38
N LYS A 245 -9.29 -19.29 19.28
CA LYS A 245 -8.27 -20.26 18.86
C LYS A 245 -7.92 -20.01 17.40
N ILE A 246 -6.64 -20.04 17.09
CA ILE A 246 -6.14 -19.96 15.71
C ILE A 246 -6.35 -21.31 15.04
N THR A 247 -7.31 -21.39 14.12
CA THR A 247 -7.63 -22.65 13.43
C THR A 247 -6.82 -22.82 12.15
N LYS A 248 -6.56 -21.70 11.42
CA LYS A 248 -5.73 -21.68 10.20
C LYS A 248 -5.01 -20.34 10.10
N MET A 249 -3.86 -20.34 9.43
CA MET A 249 -3.10 -19.14 9.10
C MET A 249 -2.68 -19.20 7.65
N PHE A 250 -2.66 -18.03 7.03
CA PHE A 250 -2.22 -17.82 5.65
C PHE A 250 -1.27 -16.63 5.58
N THR A 251 -0.48 -16.58 4.56
CA THR A 251 0.34 -15.41 4.20
C THR A 251 0.15 -15.13 2.73
N PHE A 252 0.12 -13.86 2.36
CA PHE A 252 0.01 -13.47 0.96
C PHE A 252 1.29 -13.81 0.19
N ASN A 253 1.09 -14.33 -1.02
CA ASN A 253 2.12 -14.49 -2.05
C ASN A 253 1.50 -14.01 -3.37
N GLY A 254 1.84 -12.82 -3.80
CA GLY A 254 1.00 -12.13 -4.78
C GLY A 254 -0.40 -11.88 -4.21
N ILE A 255 -1.42 -12.17 -4.97
CA ILE A 255 -2.84 -12.08 -4.57
C ILE A 255 -3.29 -13.34 -3.80
N GLU A 256 -2.57 -14.46 -3.96
CA GLU A 256 -2.90 -15.74 -3.34
C GLU A 256 -2.54 -15.77 -1.85
N LYS A 257 -3.22 -16.69 -1.13
CA LYS A 257 -3.06 -16.91 0.33
C LYS A 257 -2.51 -18.29 0.61
#